data_3d1a006eb89a7735eeb915bf175df176
#
_entry.id   3d1a006eb89a7735eeb915bf175df176
#
_cell.length_a   1.000
_cell.length_b   1.000
_cell.length_c   1.000
_cell.angle_alpha   90.00
_cell.angle_beta   90.00
_cell.angle_gamma   90.00
#
_symmetry.space_group_name_H-M   'P 1'
#
loop_
_entity.id
_entity.type
_entity.pdbx_description
1 polymer ?
#
loop_
_entity_poly.entity_id
_entity_poly.type
_entity_poly.pdbx_seq_one_letter_code
_entity_poly.pdbx_strand_id
1 'polypeptide(L)'
;MSARTSPAEAFEKIATLIFVDAPAAAAARAAEVRELILARRAEGKAAVLGLATGSTPVPFYRELIRLHREEGLSFNDVITFNLDEYYGLSRDHRESYFRFMQEQLFAHIDLKPENIHLPDGLVPLDGVFKHCADYEASISAVGGIDLQILGIGRTGHIGFNEPGSSRDSLTRLLPLDIVTRQDAASDFFGEANVPRFAITMGVGTILRARKLVMMAWGGNKAEIVARAIEGPETEAVSASFLQSHPDARCFLDRAASAALTRTRLPWLVGRAEWTPAETRRAVLWLALTEKKPVLKLRDGEYNEHGMAELLTRYGKAYHLNIEVFNRQQHTITGWPGGKPNADDTSRPERAAPFPKTVLVLAPEPQDDVLGMGGTVERLVNQGHDVHVCYLTGGDLRITDAEAIRFARVLLETAEQEPARWKEQIDFASGILNDIEIKGPFGDPPARLRRLKALIRRGEARDAALSLGVKASQIRFLDLPFYTGGRYRQFHLGPADITAVGSVLATLRPHQIYLTGHLADPSSVQGLGFAAFKAAWEARDGQPWQEHCRVWLYRGHQSEYEPHEIQMAVPLSPDQLAHKLAAVRKFQSHTLPDLLDGNRNRQTARTYDALGTAEYEAIEAFRRWQS
;
A
#
# COMPACT_ATOMS: atom_id res chain seq x y z
N MET A 1 -36.61 17.55 20.64
CA MET A 1 -36.56 16.97 19.27
C MET A 1 -35.19 16.31 19.13
N SER A 2 -35.14 14.97 19.17
CA SER A 2 -33.91 14.22 18.93
C SER A 2 -33.41 14.56 17.53
N ALA A 3 -32.17 15.08 17.42
CA ALA A 3 -31.53 15.25 16.13
C ALA A 3 -31.54 13.88 15.42
N ARG A 4 -32.12 13.80 14.23
CA ARG A 4 -32.02 12.60 13.39
C ARG A 4 -30.54 12.45 13.07
N THR A 5 -29.89 11.47 13.71
CA THR A 5 -28.54 11.03 13.32
C THR A 5 -28.58 10.73 11.81
N SER A 6 -27.59 11.17 11.07
CA SER A 6 -27.50 10.80 9.65
C SER A 6 -27.36 9.27 9.56
N PRO A 7 -27.88 8.61 8.51
CA PRO A 7 -27.73 7.15 8.38
C PRO A 7 -26.28 6.68 8.43
N ALA A 8 -25.30 7.53 8.03
CA ALA A 8 -23.88 7.23 8.13
C ALA A 8 -23.41 7.13 9.60
N GLU A 9 -23.96 7.95 10.50
CA GLU A 9 -23.63 7.94 11.93
C GLU A 9 -24.09 6.64 12.65
N ALA A 10 -24.94 5.83 12.00
CA ALA A 10 -25.29 4.50 12.53
C ALA A 10 -24.09 3.53 12.48
N PHE A 11 -23.15 3.73 11.56
CA PHE A 11 -21.98 2.90 11.40
C PHE A 11 -20.70 3.60 11.87
N GLU A 12 -20.53 4.89 11.55
CA GLU A 12 -19.34 5.67 11.87
C GLU A 12 -19.40 6.24 13.29
N LYS A 13 -18.51 5.76 14.14
CA LYS A 13 -18.42 6.15 15.54
C LYS A 13 -17.49 7.34 15.76
N ILE A 14 -16.78 7.79 14.73
CA ILE A 14 -15.95 9.00 14.70
C ILE A 14 -16.46 9.90 13.59
N ALA A 15 -16.64 11.19 13.87
CA ALA A 15 -17.04 12.16 12.84
C ALA A 15 -16.06 12.17 11.67
N THR A 16 -16.51 11.79 10.49
CA THR A 16 -15.64 11.56 9.33
C THR A 16 -15.99 12.46 8.16
N LEU A 17 -14.98 13.18 7.66
CA LEU A 17 -15.05 14.04 6.48
C LEU A 17 -14.26 13.40 5.33
N ILE A 18 -14.92 13.27 4.17
CA ILE A 18 -14.31 12.70 2.96
C ILE A 18 -14.12 13.79 1.93
N PHE A 19 -12.89 13.93 1.45
CA PHE A 19 -12.47 14.90 0.46
C PHE A 19 -12.15 14.25 -0.88
N VAL A 20 -12.09 15.05 -1.93
CA VAL A 20 -11.75 14.56 -3.28
C VAL A 20 -10.35 13.96 -3.32
N ASP A 21 -9.41 14.58 -2.60
CA ASP A 21 -8.02 14.18 -2.51
C ASP A 21 -7.35 14.68 -1.21
N ALA A 22 -6.12 14.25 -0.97
CA ALA A 22 -5.33 14.65 0.19
C ALA A 22 -5.03 16.17 0.25
N PRO A 23 -4.71 16.88 -0.85
CA PRO A 23 -4.54 18.34 -0.80
C PRO A 23 -5.77 19.10 -0.32
N ALA A 24 -6.97 18.75 -0.80
CA ALA A 24 -8.21 19.37 -0.36
C ALA A 24 -8.48 19.18 1.13
N ALA A 25 -8.23 17.97 1.63
CA ALA A 25 -8.35 17.67 3.06
C ALA A 25 -7.30 18.42 3.90
N ALA A 26 -6.07 18.51 3.41
CA ALA A 26 -4.97 19.24 4.05
C ALA A 26 -5.27 20.74 4.17
N ALA A 27 -5.79 21.36 3.11
CA ALA A 27 -6.17 22.77 3.11
C ALA A 27 -7.27 23.05 4.13
N ALA A 28 -8.33 22.24 4.15
CA ALA A 28 -9.41 22.35 5.14
C ALA A 28 -8.87 22.24 6.58
N ARG A 29 -7.93 21.33 6.83
CA ARG A 29 -7.33 21.14 8.15
C ARG A 29 -6.41 22.30 8.54
N ALA A 30 -5.61 22.81 7.62
CA ALA A 30 -4.73 23.96 7.88
C ALA A 30 -5.52 25.24 8.22
N ALA A 31 -6.68 25.43 7.59
CA ALA A 31 -7.58 26.54 7.93
C ALA A 31 -8.08 26.44 9.38
N GLU A 32 -8.45 25.25 9.88
CA GLU A 32 -8.85 25.08 11.28
C GLU A 32 -7.69 25.34 12.28
N VAL A 33 -6.45 24.95 11.89
CA VAL A 33 -5.25 25.26 12.71
C VAL A 33 -5.00 26.77 12.73
N ARG A 34 -5.17 27.46 11.61
CA ARG A 34 -5.10 28.93 11.56
C ARG A 34 -6.07 29.57 12.55
N GLU A 35 -7.34 29.17 12.49
CA GLU A 35 -8.37 29.69 13.40
C GLU A 35 -8.01 29.40 14.88
N LEU A 36 -7.50 28.22 15.18
CA LEU A 36 -7.04 27.87 16.53
C LEU A 36 -5.90 28.80 16.99
N ILE A 37 -4.88 29.00 16.16
CA ILE A 37 -3.74 29.88 16.49
C ILE A 37 -4.24 31.32 16.76
N LEU A 38 -5.09 31.85 15.89
CA LEU A 38 -5.63 33.20 16.03
C LEU A 38 -6.52 33.35 17.28
N ALA A 39 -7.35 32.36 17.58
CA ALA A 39 -8.19 32.35 18.77
C ALA A 39 -7.35 32.32 20.06
N ARG A 40 -6.32 31.46 20.12
CA ARG A 40 -5.44 31.38 21.29
C ARG A 40 -4.65 32.66 21.50
N ARG A 41 -4.16 33.25 20.40
CA ARG A 41 -3.48 34.55 20.43
C ARG A 41 -4.37 35.66 20.96
N ALA A 42 -5.64 35.69 20.54
CA ALA A 42 -6.61 36.65 21.03
C ALA A 42 -6.88 36.51 22.54
N GLU A 43 -6.72 35.29 23.09
CA GLU A 43 -6.78 35.02 24.53
C GLU A 43 -5.45 35.33 25.26
N GLY A 44 -4.41 35.77 24.58
CA GLY A 44 -3.06 35.96 25.15
C GLY A 44 -2.37 34.66 25.53
N LYS A 45 -2.72 33.54 24.90
CA LYS A 45 -2.18 32.19 25.14
C LYS A 45 -1.48 31.63 23.90
N ALA A 46 -0.51 30.76 24.12
CA ALA A 46 0.08 29.95 23.06
C ALA A 46 -0.93 28.90 22.56
N ALA A 47 -0.91 28.61 21.26
CA ALA A 47 -1.54 27.43 20.72
C ALA A 47 -0.60 26.24 20.83
N VAL A 48 -1.06 25.12 21.40
CA VAL A 48 -0.26 23.92 21.63
C VAL A 48 -0.68 22.84 20.63
N LEU A 49 0.22 22.51 19.69
CA LEU A 49 -0.03 21.56 18.63
C LEU A 49 0.72 20.25 18.84
N GLY A 50 0.02 19.16 18.81
CA GLY A 50 0.59 17.82 18.72
C GLY A 50 0.79 17.44 17.25
N LEU A 51 2.02 17.09 16.87
CA LEU A 51 2.40 16.85 15.48
C LEU A 51 2.80 15.40 15.24
N ALA A 52 2.52 14.92 14.04
CA ALA A 52 2.87 13.58 13.57
C ALA A 52 3.94 13.64 12.47
N THR A 53 4.65 12.54 12.26
CA THR A 53 5.60 12.38 11.15
C THR A 53 5.07 11.40 10.10
N GLY A 54 5.87 11.14 9.08
CA GLY A 54 5.51 10.29 7.96
C GLY A 54 4.89 11.03 6.77
N SER A 55 4.46 10.31 5.75
CA SER A 55 3.96 10.90 4.50
C SER A 55 2.58 11.56 4.62
N THR A 56 1.76 11.08 5.56
CA THR A 56 0.37 11.55 5.74
C THR A 56 0.27 13.05 6.04
N PRO A 57 1.03 13.64 6.99
CA PRO A 57 0.91 15.06 7.31
C PRO A 57 1.65 16.01 6.35
N VAL A 58 2.45 15.53 5.40
CA VAL A 58 3.23 16.38 4.50
C VAL A 58 2.39 17.37 3.71
N PRO A 59 1.26 17.00 3.07
CA PRO A 59 0.39 17.98 2.40
C PRO A 59 -0.13 19.06 3.35
N PHE A 60 -0.46 18.69 4.58
CA PHE A 60 -0.91 19.62 5.62
C PHE A 60 0.22 20.58 6.03
N TYR A 61 1.46 20.11 6.23
CA TYR A 61 2.60 20.98 6.54
C TYR A 61 2.91 21.96 5.41
N ARG A 62 2.82 21.52 4.16
CA ARG A 62 2.98 22.43 3.00
C ARG A 62 1.94 23.54 3.01
N GLU A 63 0.73 23.24 3.39
CA GLU A 63 -0.34 24.26 3.48
C GLU A 63 -0.11 25.21 4.65
N LEU A 64 0.35 24.76 5.81
CA LEU A 64 0.76 25.65 6.91
C LEU A 64 1.91 26.58 6.50
N ILE A 65 2.88 26.09 5.74
CA ILE A 65 3.98 26.91 5.19
C ILE A 65 3.42 27.94 4.21
N ARG A 66 2.46 27.57 3.35
CA ARG A 66 1.81 28.50 2.44
C ARG A 66 1.08 29.61 3.21
N LEU A 67 0.29 29.25 4.21
CA LEU A 67 -0.41 30.21 5.07
C LEU A 67 0.58 31.16 5.77
N HIS A 68 1.73 30.65 6.23
CA HIS A 68 2.78 31.50 6.81
C HIS A 68 3.36 32.48 5.79
N ARG A 69 3.78 31.99 4.62
CA ARG A 69 4.51 32.77 3.62
C ARG A 69 3.63 33.74 2.84
N GLU A 70 2.41 33.32 2.51
CA GLU A 70 1.51 34.05 1.60
C GLU A 70 0.45 34.83 2.35
N GLU A 71 0.00 34.36 3.50
CA GLU A 71 -1.08 34.97 4.29
C GLU A 71 -0.60 35.57 5.63
N GLY A 72 0.70 35.47 5.94
CA GLY A 72 1.31 36.08 7.12
C GLY A 72 0.94 35.40 8.45
N LEU A 73 0.51 34.12 8.43
CA LEU A 73 0.26 33.37 9.66
C LEU A 73 1.57 33.19 10.41
N SER A 74 1.71 33.79 11.61
CA SER A 74 2.90 33.62 12.46
C SER A 74 2.74 32.43 13.40
N PHE A 75 3.82 31.68 13.60
CA PHE A 75 3.93 30.58 14.55
C PHE A 75 4.80 30.93 15.77
N ASN A 76 5.21 32.20 15.92
CA ASN A 76 6.15 32.65 16.95
C ASN A 76 5.69 32.35 18.39
N ASP A 77 4.39 32.25 18.61
CA ASP A 77 3.76 31.93 19.91
C ASP A 77 3.09 30.55 19.94
N VAL A 78 3.44 29.67 18.97
CA VAL A 78 2.99 28.29 18.94
C VAL A 78 3.99 27.38 19.68
N ILE A 79 3.49 26.38 20.39
CA ILE A 79 4.28 25.31 21.04
C ILE A 79 3.94 24.00 20.36
N THR A 80 4.93 23.18 20.05
CA THR A 80 4.73 21.91 19.38
C THR A 80 5.24 20.73 20.17
N PHE A 81 4.50 19.62 20.17
CA PHE A 81 4.90 18.32 20.72
C PHE A 81 4.75 17.25 19.64
N ASN A 82 5.86 16.57 19.29
CA ASN A 82 5.77 15.44 18.37
C ASN A 82 5.41 14.15 19.09
N LEU A 83 4.71 13.25 18.38
CA LEU A 83 4.25 11.98 18.93
C LEU A 83 5.39 11.07 19.36
N ASP A 84 6.47 11.03 18.59
CA ASP A 84 7.45 9.95 18.69
C ASP A 84 8.82 10.28 18.07
N GLU A 85 9.80 9.42 18.35
CA GLU A 85 11.10 9.36 17.70
C GLU A 85 11.64 7.92 17.76
N TYR A 86 12.36 7.51 16.73
CA TYR A 86 13.12 6.26 16.73
C TYR A 86 14.22 6.25 17.80
N TYR A 87 14.26 5.19 18.63
CA TYR A 87 15.30 5.05 19.62
C TYR A 87 16.58 4.49 19.01
N GLY A 88 17.70 5.14 19.30
CA GLY A 88 19.02 4.85 18.76
C GLY A 88 19.42 5.74 17.56
N LEU A 89 18.56 6.67 17.13
CA LEU A 89 18.90 7.63 16.08
C LEU A 89 19.29 9.00 16.65
N SER A 90 20.36 9.60 16.13
CA SER A 90 20.70 11.00 16.40
C SER A 90 19.74 11.94 15.67
N ARG A 91 19.58 13.16 16.17
CA ARG A 91 18.79 14.22 15.52
C ARG A 91 19.26 14.55 14.10
N ASP A 92 20.55 14.34 13.82
CA ASP A 92 21.13 14.58 12.50
C ASP A 92 20.93 13.41 11.53
N HIS A 93 20.51 12.26 12.06
CA HIS A 93 20.23 11.12 11.21
C HIS A 93 19.07 11.46 10.26
N ARG A 94 19.24 11.12 8.99
CA ARG A 94 18.32 11.52 7.94
C ARG A 94 16.88 10.95 8.11
N GLU A 95 16.72 9.84 8.81
CA GLU A 95 15.44 9.22 9.12
C GLU A 95 14.97 9.54 10.55
N SER A 96 15.66 10.42 11.30
CA SER A 96 15.12 10.90 12.57
C SER A 96 13.89 11.78 12.33
N TYR A 97 12.94 11.70 13.23
CA TYR A 97 11.74 12.52 13.12
C TYR A 97 12.01 13.99 13.41
N PHE A 98 13.04 14.30 14.21
CA PHE A 98 13.49 15.67 14.37
C PHE A 98 13.93 16.28 13.04
N ARG A 99 14.78 15.58 12.27
CA ARG A 99 15.22 16.05 10.96
C ARG A 99 14.06 16.12 9.95
N PHE A 100 13.18 15.14 9.96
CA PHE A 100 11.97 15.17 9.15
C PHE A 100 11.15 16.44 9.40
N MET A 101 10.94 16.80 10.66
CA MET A 101 10.16 18.00 11.01
C MET A 101 10.89 19.29 10.62
N GLN A 102 12.20 19.35 10.76
CA GLN A 102 13.00 20.48 10.26
C GLN A 102 12.82 20.66 8.75
N GLU A 103 12.94 19.60 7.97
CA GLU A 103 12.83 19.62 6.51
C GLU A 103 11.40 19.88 6.01
N GLN A 104 10.38 19.38 6.71
CA GLN A 104 9.00 19.45 6.23
C GLN A 104 8.19 20.63 6.80
N LEU A 105 8.62 21.24 7.90
CA LEU A 105 7.87 22.32 8.54
C LEU A 105 8.76 23.37 9.22
N PHE A 106 9.59 23.00 10.21
CA PHE A 106 10.13 23.96 11.17
C PHE A 106 11.10 24.96 10.53
N ALA A 107 11.93 24.56 9.56
CA ALA A 107 12.83 25.47 8.85
C ALA A 107 12.12 26.46 7.91
N HIS A 108 10.81 26.34 7.75
CA HIS A 108 10.03 27.11 6.79
C HIS A 108 9.04 28.10 7.42
N ILE A 109 8.93 28.10 8.76
CA ILE A 109 8.04 28.97 9.55
C ILE A 109 8.83 29.66 10.68
N ASP A 110 8.22 30.65 11.35
CA ASP A 110 8.82 31.44 12.42
C ASP A 110 8.67 30.84 13.83
N LEU A 111 8.62 29.50 13.92
CA LEU A 111 8.53 28.77 15.20
C LEU A 111 9.83 28.89 15.99
N LYS A 112 9.73 29.27 17.27
CA LYS A 112 10.90 29.39 18.15
C LYS A 112 11.48 28.02 18.52
N PRO A 113 12.80 27.83 18.51
CA PRO A 113 13.44 26.56 18.87
C PRO A 113 13.07 26.03 20.25
N GLU A 114 12.91 26.91 21.25
CA GLU A 114 12.51 26.55 22.61
C GLU A 114 11.09 26.01 22.72
N ASN A 115 10.26 26.25 21.72
CA ASN A 115 8.87 25.78 21.64
C ASN A 115 8.74 24.44 20.90
N ILE A 116 9.84 23.86 20.43
CA ILE A 116 9.87 22.59 19.70
C ILE A 116 10.20 21.45 20.67
N HIS A 117 9.26 20.55 20.89
CA HIS A 117 9.43 19.40 21.76
C HIS A 117 9.30 18.10 20.96
N LEU A 118 10.37 17.28 21.01
CA LEU A 118 10.39 15.91 20.49
C LEU A 118 11.08 15.00 21.51
N PRO A 119 10.72 13.71 21.57
CA PRO A 119 11.49 12.74 22.33
C PRO A 119 12.95 12.68 21.84
N ASP A 120 13.88 12.41 22.73
CA ASP A 120 15.30 12.24 22.38
C ASP A 120 15.60 10.75 22.15
N GLY A 121 15.89 10.40 20.90
CA GLY A 121 16.22 9.03 20.50
C GLY A 121 17.55 8.51 21.06
N LEU A 122 18.42 9.37 21.59
CA LEU A 122 19.74 9.01 22.14
C LEU A 122 19.79 9.02 23.67
N VAL A 123 18.67 9.25 24.37
CA VAL A 123 18.66 9.18 25.82
C VAL A 123 19.17 7.81 26.30
N PRO A 124 20.11 7.74 27.28
CA PRO A 124 20.58 6.47 27.81
C PRO A 124 19.43 5.61 28.36
N LEU A 125 19.56 4.29 28.21
CA LEU A 125 18.46 3.37 28.57
C LEU A 125 18.02 3.49 30.03
N ASP A 126 18.94 3.75 30.94
CA ASP A 126 18.67 4.00 32.38
C ASP A 126 17.95 5.34 32.64
N GLY A 127 18.06 6.30 31.72
CA GLY A 127 17.40 7.61 31.75
C GLY A 127 16.02 7.65 31.06
N VAL A 128 15.65 6.62 30.29
CA VAL A 128 14.45 6.65 29.44
C VAL A 128 13.16 6.89 30.22
N PHE A 129 12.97 6.24 31.37
CA PHE A 129 11.76 6.43 32.17
C PHE A 129 11.63 7.86 32.68
N LYS A 130 12.72 8.46 33.12
CA LYS A 130 12.75 9.86 33.55
C LYS A 130 12.45 10.79 32.36
N HIS A 131 13.09 10.57 31.24
CA HIS A 131 12.85 11.35 30.02
C HIS A 131 11.38 11.34 29.58
N CYS A 132 10.74 10.16 29.59
CA CYS A 132 9.31 10.03 29.28
C CYS A 132 8.43 10.77 30.30
N ALA A 133 8.76 10.69 31.58
CA ALA A 133 8.03 11.41 32.62
C ALA A 133 8.20 12.94 32.50
N ASP A 134 9.40 13.41 32.19
CA ASP A 134 9.69 14.82 31.93
C ASP A 134 8.93 15.34 30.70
N TYR A 135 8.77 14.50 29.66
CA TYR A 135 7.99 14.82 28.48
C TYR A 135 6.50 15.00 28.81
N GLU A 136 5.90 14.10 29.59
CA GLU A 136 4.52 14.23 30.12
C GLU A 136 4.37 15.50 30.98
N ALA A 137 5.35 15.79 31.82
CA ALA A 137 5.34 16.97 32.66
C ALA A 137 5.40 18.28 31.84
N SER A 138 6.17 18.31 30.76
CA SER A 138 6.25 19.47 29.87
C SER A 138 4.94 19.73 29.11
N ILE A 139 4.24 18.67 28.66
CA ILE A 139 2.89 18.79 28.08
C ILE A 139 1.90 19.38 29.13
N SER A 140 1.99 18.88 30.36
CA SER A 140 1.11 19.35 31.44
C SER A 140 1.39 20.80 31.83
N ALA A 141 2.66 21.22 31.86
CA ALA A 141 3.09 22.56 32.22
C ALA A 141 2.55 23.66 31.31
N VAL A 142 2.37 23.37 30.01
CA VAL A 142 1.77 24.29 29.03
C VAL A 142 0.23 24.21 28.99
N GLY A 143 -0.39 23.41 29.87
CA GLY A 143 -1.83 23.25 29.97
C GLY A 143 -2.42 22.20 29.02
N GLY A 144 -1.60 21.31 28.47
CA GLY A 144 -2.00 20.23 27.56
C GLY A 144 -2.07 20.64 26.09
N ILE A 145 -2.30 19.68 25.22
CA ILE A 145 -2.34 19.87 23.75
C ILE A 145 -3.73 20.36 23.33
N ASP A 146 -3.81 21.44 22.56
CA ASP A 146 -5.05 21.96 22.02
C ASP A 146 -5.59 21.12 20.87
N LEU A 147 -4.67 20.65 19.99
CA LEU A 147 -5.01 19.87 18.82
C LEU A 147 -3.88 18.88 18.53
N GLN A 148 -4.19 17.60 18.53
CA GLN A 148 -3.27 16.52 18.16
C GLN A 148 -3.57 16.03 16.74
N ILE A 149 -2.58 16.10 15.87
CA ILE A 149 -2.59 15.51 14.54
C ILE A 149 -2.12 14.06 14.64
N LEU A 150 -2.84 13.16 13.97
CA LEU A 150 -2.56 11.72 13.94
C LEU A 150 -2.55 11.21 12.49
N GLY A 151 -1.62 10.32 12.20
CA GLY A 151 -1.76 9.37 11.10
C GLY A 151 -2.28 8.03 11.62
N ILE A 152 -2.54 7.08 10.74
CA ILE A 152 -2.88 5.70 11.08
C ILE A 152 -1.93 4.73 10.38
N GLY A 153 -1.30 3.85 11.15
CA GLY A 153 -0.47 2.77 10.62
C GLY A 153 -1.29 1.61 10.04
N ARG A 154 -0.66 0.70 9.33
CA ARG A 154 -1.34 -0.47 8.73
C ARG A 154 -1.92 -1.42 9.79
N THR A 155 -1.31 -1.50 10.95
CA THR A 155 -1.82 -2.27 12.11
C THR A 155 -2.94 -1.56 12.87
N GLY A 156 -3.22 -0.29 12.52
CA GLY A 156 -4.19 0.55 13.23
C GLY A 156 -3.58 1.34 14.37
N HIS A 157 -2.25 1.42 14.45
CA HIS A 157 -1.57 2.21 15.46
C HIS A 157 -1.66 3.71 15.20
N ILE A 158 -1.69 4.50 16.26
CA ILE A 158 -1.52 5.96 16.30
C ILE A 158 -0.23 6.29 17.08
N GLY A 159 0.63 7.17 16.53
CA GLY A 159 2.04 7.20 16.93
C GLY A 159 2.63 5.80 16.72
N PHE A 160 3.50 5.33 17.60
CA PHE A 160 3.93 3.94 17.60
C PHE A 160 3.16 3.06 18.61
N ASN A 161 1.90 3.41 18.96
CA ASN A 161 1.09 2.57 19.83
C ASN A 161 0.60 1.31 19.10
N GLU A 162 1.48 0.33 18.99
CA GLU A 162 1.26 -0.95 18.32
C GLU A 162 0.11 -1.76 18.96
N PRO A 163 -0.44 -2.79 18.26
CA PRO A 163 -1.46 -3.67 18.80
C PRO A 163 -1.10 -4.20 20.21
N GLY A 164 -2.04 -4.12 21.15
CA GLY A 164 -1.83 -4.43 22.56
C GLY A 164 -1.46 -3.22 23.43
N SER A 165 -1.32 -2.02 22.86
CA SER A 165 -1.13 -0.79 23.64
C SER A 165 -2.39 -0.46 24.43
N SER A 166 -2.24 -0.34 25.76
CA SER A 166 -3.35 0.01 26.66
C SER A 166 -3.86 1.43 26.39
N ARG A 167 -5.17 1.61 26.55
CA ARG A 167 -5.85 2.90 26.47
C ARG A 167 -5.24 3.97 27.38
N ASP A 168 -4.78 3.57 28.57
CA ASP A 168 -4.27 4.49 29.61
C ASP A 168 -2.75 4.68 29.53
N SER A 169 -2.10 4.12 28.51
CA SER A 169 -0.66 4.21 28.35
C SER A 169 -0.17 5.65 28.23
N LEU A 170 0.96 5.94 28.89
CA LEU A 170 1.67 7.21 28.79
C LEU A 170 2.87 7.11 27.85
N THR A 171 3.60 8.21 27.69
CA THR A 171 4.83 8.26 26.90
C THR A 171 5.83 7.21 27.39
N ARG A 172 6.35 6.39 26.48
CA ARG A 172 7.21 5.25 26.82
C ARG A 172 8.07 4.78 25.65
N LEU A 173 9.13 4.06 26.00
CA LEU A 173 9.88 3.24 25.06
C LEU A 173 9.12 1.94 24.80
N LEU A 174 9.03 1.53 23.53
CA LEU A 174 8.41 0.26 23.13
C LEU A 174 9.10 -0.38 21.92
N PRO A 175 8.99 -1.71 21.75
CA PRO A 175 9.43 -2.38 20.53
C PRO A 175 8.45 -2.10 19.39
N LEU A 176 9.00 -1.90 18.18
CA LEU A 176 8.21 -1.75 16.96
C LEU A 176 7.75 -3.13 16.44
N ASP A 177 6.49 -3.20 16.02
CA ASP A 177 5.92 -4.36 15.34
C ASP A 177 6.68 -4.69 14.04
N ILE A 178 6.68 -5.97 13.67
CA ILE A 178 7.33 -6.44 12.44
C ILE A 178 6.73 -5.77 11.20
N VAL A 179 5.41 -5.55 11.18
CA VAL A 179 4.71 -4.89 10.07
C VAL A 179 5.14 -3.43 9.96
N THR A 180 5.27 -2.72 11.08
CA THR A 180 5.75 -1.33 11.13
C THR A 180 7.20 -1.23 10.63
N ARG A 181 8.07 -2.17 11.02
CA ARG A 181 9.45 -2.21 10.52
C ARG A 181 9.51 -2.55 9.03
N GLN A 182 8.65 -3.45 8.55
CA GLN A 182 8.51 -3.74 7.12
C GLN A 182 8.04 -2.53 6.32
N ASP A 183 7.12 -1.73 6.85
CA ASP A 183 6.65 -0.50 6.21
C ASP A 183 7.76 0.56 6.11
N ALA A 184 8.62 0.63 7.13
CA ALA A 184 9.77 1.55 7.15
C ALA A 184 11.01 0.99 6.41
N ALA A 185 11.01 -0.29 6.02
CA ALA A 185 12.20 -0.98 5.49
C ALA A 185 12.84 -0.25 4.30
N SER A 186 12.04 0.35 3.44
CA SER A 186 12.54 1.10 2.28
C SER A 186 13.26 2.40 2.65
N ASP A 187 12.84 3.06 3.73
CA ASP A 187 13.50 4.28 4.23
C ASP A 187 14.89 3.96 4.80
N PHE A 188 15.03 2.77 5.37
CA PHE A 188 16.26 2.28 5.99
C PHE A 188 17.06 1.31 5.11
N PHE A 189 16.69 1.15 3.83
CA PHE A 189 17.33 0.18 2.90
C PHE A 189 17.34 -1.27 3.42
N GLY A 190 16.26 -1.67 4.04
CA GLY A 190 16.02 -3.02 4.54
C GLY A 190 15.44 -3.03 5.95
N GLU A 191 14.55 -3.98 6.23
CA GLU A 191 13.90 -4.14 7.53
C GLU A 191 14.90 -4.31 8.68
N ALA A 192 16.00 -5.02 8.45
CA ALA A 192 17.03 -5.26 9.45
C ALA A 192 17.73 -3.97 9.93
N ASN A 193 17.69 -2.92 9.13
CA ASN A 193 18.29 -1.62 9.44
C ASN A 193 17.30 -0.66 10.14
N VAL A 194 16.03 -1.01 10.23
CA VAL A 194 15.03 -0.21 10.95
C VAL A 194 15.28 -0.35 12.46
N PRO A 195 15.29 0.75 13.22
CA PRO A 195 15.39 0.67 14.67
C PRO A 195 14.32 -0.25 15.26
N ARG A 196 14.69 -1.04 16.27
CA ARG A 196 13.78 -2.00 16.90
C ARG A 196 12.86 -1.36 17.93
N PHE A 197 13.20 -0.16 18.41
CA PHE A 197 12.49 0.53 19.48
C PHE A 197 12.20 1.96 19.07
N ALA A 198 11.17 2.54 19.68
CA ALA A 198 10.82 3.95 19.57
C ALA A 198 10.32 4.48 20.91
N ILE A 199 10.48 5.78 21.16
CA ILE A 199 9.81 6.50 22.22
C ILE A 199 8.56 7.14 21.60
N THR A 200 7.38 6.88 22.18
CA THR A 200 6.12 7.43 21.67
C THR A 200 5.20 7.90 22.79
N MET A 201 4.45 8.97 22.53
CA MET A 201 3.28 9.32 23.37
C MET A 201 2.36 8.12 23.46
N GLY A 202 1.90 7.81 24.69
CA GLY A 202 0.92 6.75 24.89
C GLY A 202 -0.48 7.15 24.43
N VAL A 203 -1.35 6.16 24.27
CA VAL A 203 -2.76 6.37 23.90
C VAL A 203 -3.43 7.33 24.88
N GLY A 204 -3.22 7.14 26.21
CA GLY A 204 -3.78 8.01 27.26
C GLY A 204 -3.28 9.46 27.17
N THR A 205 -2.01 9.67 26.79
CA THR A 205 -1.46 11.02 26.54
C THR A 205 -2.16 11.67 25.35
N ILE A 206 -2.31 10.94 24.24
CA ILE A 206 -3.00 11.40 23.01
C ILE A 206 -4.46 11.76 23.33
N LEU A 207 -5.19 10.90 24.04
CA LEU A 207 -6.60 11.09 24.37
C LEU A 207 -6.87 12.28 25.32
N ARG A 208 -5.85 12.84 25.97
CA ARG A 208 -5.98 14.06 26.80
C ARG A 208 -5.94 15.34 25.98
N ALA A 209 -5.58 15.31 24.72
CA ALA A 209 -5.65 16.49 23.86
C ALA A 209 -7.09 16.99 23.74
N ARG A 210 -7.32 18.30 23.60
CA ARG A 210 -8.67 18.87 23.50
C ARG A 210 -9.38 18.48 22.23
N LYS A 211 -8.62 18.38 21.12
CA LYS A 211 -9.09 17.92 19.81
C LYS A 211 -8.16 16.88 19.23
N LEU A 212 -8.73 15.85 18.62
CA LEU A 212 -7.99 14.82 17.88
C LEU A 212 -8.37 14.85 16.41
N VAL A 213 -7.37 14.83 15.56
CA VAL A 213 -7.57 14.76 14.11
C VAL A 213 -6.72 13.64 13.54
N MET A 214 -7.38 12.59 13.09
CA MET A 214 -6.76 11.53 12.32
C MET A 214 -6.88 11.82 10.83
N MET A 215 -5.76 11.76 10.12
CA MET A 215 -5.69 11.90 8.68
C MET A 215 -5.26 10.57 8.05
N ALA A 216 -5.89 10.19 6.94
CA ALA A 216 -5.48 9.02 6.18
C ALA A 216 -5.73 9.21 4.69
N TRP A 217 -4.75 8.84 3.88
CA TRP A 217 -4.77 8.94 2.43
C TRP A 217 -4.42 7.60 1.79
N GLY A 218 -5.06 7.35 0.64
CA GLY A 218 -4.79 6.17 -0.18
C GLY A 218 -5.56 4.91 0.24
N GLY A 219 -5.84 4.06 -0.73
CA GLY A 219 -6.64 2.86 -0.54
C GLY A 219 -5.98 1.76 0.31
N ASN A 220 -4.64 1.83 0.51
CA ASN A 220 -3.92 0.94 1.42
C ASN A 220 -4.30 1.15 2.90
N LYS A 221 -4.96 2.28 3.21
CA LYS A 221 -5.49 2.59 4.55
C LYS A 221 -6.97 2.25 4.72
N ALA A 222 -7.70 1.93 3.63
CA ALA A 222 -9.15 1.83 3.66
C ALA A 222 -9.67 0.83 4.71
N GLU A 223 -9.15 -0.40 4.73
CA GLU A 223 -9.60 -1.44 5.66
C GLU A 223 -9.32 -1.10 7.12
N ILE A 224 -8.12 -0.58 7.41
CA ILE A 224 -7.77 -0.22 8.79
C ILE A 224 -8.52 1.03 9.27
N VAL A 225 -8.81 1.97 8.37
CA VAL A 225 -9.65 3.14 8.62
C VAL A 225 -11.07 2.69 8.97
N ALA A 226 -11.67 1.78 8.19
CA ALA A 226 -12.99 1.25 8.49
C ALA A 226 -13.02 0.51 9.85
N ARG A 227 -11.99 -0.29 10.16
CA ARG A 227 -11.88 -0.94 11.48
C ARG A 227 -11.77 0.07 12.63
N ALA A 228 -11.03 1.15 12.44
CA ALA A 228 -10.86 2.19 13.45
C ALA A 228 -12.15 3.00 13.67
N ILE A 229 -12.91 3.30 12.60
CA ILE A 229 -14.08 4.18 12.66
C ILE A 229 -15.38 3.42 12.98
N GLU A 230 -15.58 2.26 12.35
CA GLU A 230 -16.83 1.49 12.41
C GLU A 230 -16.72 0.24 13.30
N GLY A 231 -15.50 -0.30 13.48
CA GLY A 231 -15.24 -1.49 14.28
C GLY A 231 -15.45 -1.28 15.78
N PRO A 232 -15.23 -2.31 16.60
CA PRO A 232 -15.24 -2.17 18.06
C PRO A 232 -14.01 -1.40 18.54
N GLU A 233 -14.14 -0.69 19.65
CA GLU A 233 -13.02 -0.11 20.40
C GLU A 233 -12.17 -1.26 20.98
N THR A 234 -10.87 -1.33 20.63
CA THR A 234 -10.00 -2.45 21.00
C THR A 234 -8.52 -2.08 20.97
N GLU A 235 -7.73 -2.70 21.86
CA GLU A 235 -6.26 -2.58 21.88
C GLU A 235 -5.58 -3.14 20.62
N ALA A 236 -6.26 -4.01 19.88
CA ALA A 236 -5.77 -4.52 18.60
C ALA A 236 -5.76 -3.46 17.47
N VAL A 237 -6.45 -2.34 17.67
CA VAL A 237 -6.50 -1.19 16.77
C VAL A 237 -6.51 0.07 17.63
N SER A 238 -5.35 0.58 18.04
CA SER A 238 -5.29 1.70 18.98
C SER A 238 -5.97 2.98 18.48
N ALA A 239 -6.08 3.17 17.15
CA ALA A 239 -6.88 4.24 16.56
C ALA A 239 -8.38 4.13 16.88
N SER A 240 -8.91 2.95 17.25
CA SER A 240 -10.31 2.79 17.62
C SER A 240 -10.67 3.51 18.93
N PHE A 241 -9.69 3.77 19.79
CA PHE A 241 -9.92 4.53 21.03
C PHE A 241 -10.36 5.99 20.79
N LEU A 242 -10.17 6.51 19.57
CA LEU A 242 -10.68 7.83 19.20
C LEU A 242 -12.21 7.89 19.23
N GLN A 243 -12.90 6.73 19.12
CA GLN A 243 -14.37 6.66 19.15
C GLN A 243 -14.97 7.24 20.44
N SER A 244 -14.27 7.10 21.56
CA SER A 244 -14.72 7.59 22.87
C SER A 244 -14.24 9.01 23.21
N HIS A 245 -13.50 9.67 22.32
CA HIS A 245 -13.04 11.04 22.52
C HIS A 245 -14.12 12.06 22.11
N PRO A 246 -14.40 13.10 22.93
CA PRO A 246 -15.51 14.04 22.70
C PRO A 246 -15.37 14.91 21.44
N ASP A 247 -14.16 15.19 20.97
CA ASP A 247 -13.88 15.97 19.75
C ASP A 247 -12.77 15.29 18.93
N ALA A 248 -13.07 14.08 18.45
CA ALA A 248 -12.23 13.39 17.47
C ALA A 248 -12.86 13.46 16.07
N ARG A 249 -12.03 13.69 15.05
CA ARG A 249 -12.46 13.74 13.65
C ARG A 249 -11.48 13.02 12.75
N CYS A 250 -12.01 12.40 11.71
CA CYS A 250 -11.24 11.76 10.65
C CYS A 250 -11.33 12.58 9.35
N PHE A 251 -10.18 12.85 8.75
CA PHE A 251 -10.06 13.50 7.45
C PHE A 251 -9.50 12.48 6.46
N LEU A 252 -10.30 12.10 5.49
CA LEU A 252 -10.00 11.04 4.54
C LEU A 252 -10.07 11.55 3.11
N ASP A 253 -9.25 10.98 2.23
CA ASP A 253 -9.53 11.04 0.80
C ASP A 253 -10.52 9.92 0.39
N ARG A 254 -11.00 9.99 -0.85
CA ARG A 254 -11.93 8.98 -1.39
C ARG A 254 -11.34 7.56 -1.33
N ALA A 255 -10.03 7.41 -1.54
CA ALA A 255 -9.38 6.12 -1.56
C ALA A 255 -9.29 5.51 -0.16
N ALA A 256 -8.92 6.29 0.87
CA ALA A 256 -8.87 5.84 2.25
C ALA A 256 -10.27 5.54 2.84
N SER A 257 -11.33 6.14 2.29
CA SER A 257 -12.72 5.90 2.70
C SER A 257 -13.39 4.71 2.00
N ALA A 258 -12.69 4.04 1.08
CA ALA A 258 -13.31 3.03 0.20
C ALA A 258 -13.94 1.83 0.94
N ALA A 259 -13.43 1.47 2.11
CA ALA A 259 -13.96 0.37 2.91
C ALA A 259 -15.06 0.79 3.93
N LEU A 260 -15.31 2.09 4.12
CA LEU A 260 -16.42 2.55 4.97
C LEU A 260 -17.77 2.09 4.41
N THR A 261 -18.69 1.73 5.29
CA THR A 261 -20.02 1.24 4.90
C THR A 261 -20.73 2.20 3.96
N ARG A 262 -20.67 3.52 4.19
CA ARG A 262 -21.30 4.49 3.28
C ARG A 262 -20.69 4.53 1.87
N THR A 263 -19.46 4.08 1.70
CA THR A 263 -18.78 4.02 0.39
C THR A 263 -18.93 2.65 -0.25
N ARG A 264 -18.74 1.58 0.55
CA ARG A 264 -18.75 0.20 0.08
C ARG A 264 -20.15 -0.36 -0.10
N LEU A 265 -21.10 0.02 0.78
CA LEU A 265 -22.45 -0.51 0.84
C LEU A 265 -23.47 0.64 0.95
N PRO A 266 -23.49 1.60 0.00
CA PRO A 266 -24.28 2.81 0.13
C PRO A 266 -25.76 2.56 0.33
N TRP A 267 -26.30 1.45 -0.19
CA TRP A 267 -27.71 1.07 -0.01
C TRP A 267 -28.09 0.76 1.46
N LEU A 268 -27.13 0.45 2.33
CA LEU A 268 -27.39 0.26 3.77
C LEU A 268 -27.49 1.60 4.52
N VAL A 269 -26.96 2.66 3.94
CA VAL A 269 -26.83 3.97 4.60
C VAL A 269 -27.83 4.97 4.04
N GLY A 270 -28.25 4.81 2.79
CA GLY A 270 -29.14 5.76 2.15
C GLY A 270 -29.44 5.40 0.70
N ARG A 271 -29.77 6.41 -0.10
CA ARG A 271 -30.07 6.22 -1.51
C ARG A 271 -28.81 5.84 -2.29
N ALA A 272 -28.86 4.70 -2.98
CA ALA A 272 -27.81 4.25 -3.87
C ALA A 272 -28.09 4.64 -5.33
N GLU A 273 -27.04 4.93 -6.10
CA GLU A 273 -27.13 5.10 -7.54
C GLU A 273 -26.90 3.74 -8.22
N TRP A 274 -27.98 3.14 -8.71
CA TRP A 274 -27.95 1.78 -9.27
C TRP A 274 -27.39 1.74 -10.69
N THR A 275 -26.07 1.95 -10.81
CA THR A 275 -25.33 1.65 -12.04
C THR A 275 -25.20 0.13 -12.23
N PRO A 276 -24.87 -0.38 -13.44
CA PRO A 276 -24.60 -1.80 -13.65
C PRO A 276 -23.48 -2.36 -12.77
N ALA A 277 -22.48 -1.55 -12.44
CA ALA A 277 -21.39 -1.93 -11.56
C ALA A 277 -21.86 -2.04 -10.11
N GLU A 278 -22.61 -1.03 -9.62
CA GLU A 278 -23.17 -1.00 -8.28
C GLU A 278 -24.21 -2.10 -8.06
N THR A 279 -25.05 -2.35 -9.05
CA THR A 279 -26.01 -3.46 -9.05
C THR A 279 -25.29 -4.81 -8.90
N ARG A 280 -24.24 -5.05 -9.69
CA ARG A 280 -23.46 -6.28 -9.58
C ARG A 280 -22.81 -6.41 -8.20
N ARG A 281 -22.22 -5.33 -7.68
CA ARG A 281 -21.60 -5.30 -6.35
C ARG A 281 -22.62 -5.68 -5.27
N ALA A 282 -23.80 -5.07 -5.29
CA ALA A 282 -24.84 -5.29 -4.31
C ALA A 282 -25.35 -6.74 -4.31
N VAL A 283 -25.63 -7.30 -5.50
CA VAL A 283 -26.13 -8.69 -5.62
C VAL A 283 -25.08 -9.70 -5.16
N LEU A 284 -23.81 -9.54 -5.54
CA LEU A 284 -22.75 -10.43 -5.10
C LEU A 284 -22.50 -10.32 -3.59
N TRP A 285 -22.54 -9.10 -3.04
CA TRP A 285 -22.46 -8.88 -1.60
C TRP A 285 -23.63 -9.56 -0.88
N LEU A 286 -24.87 -9.41 -1.38
CA LEU A 286 -26.04 -10.03 -0.79
C LEU A 286 -25.92 -11.57 -0.76
N ALA A 287 -25.47 -12.17 -1.88
CA ALA A 287 -25.27 -13.61 -1.97
C ALA A 287 -24.27 -14.13 -0.91
N LEU A 288 -23.16 -13.41 -0.73
CA LEU A 288 -22.13 -13.77 0.26
C LEU A 288 -22.61 -13.54 1.71
N THR A 289 -23.37 -12.47 1.95
CA THR A 289 -23.95 -12.14 3.27
C THR A 289 -24.98 -13.19 3.69
N GLU A 290 -25.88 -13.54 2.80
CA GLU A 290 -26.92 -14.56 3.00
C GLU A 290 -26.38 -16.00 2.92
N LYS A 291 -25.11 -16.18 2.51
CA LYS A 291 -24.50 -17.49 2.26
C LYS A 291 -25.36 -18.34 1.29
N LYS A 292 -25.90 -17.69 0.27
CA LYS A 292 -26.74 -18.30 -0.76
C LYS A 292 -26.14 -18.03 -2.14
N PRO A 293 -26.07 -19.03 -3.03
CA PRO A 293 -25.74 -18.79 -4.43
C PRO A 293 -26.63 -17.72 -5.07
N VAL A 294 -26.07 -16.91 -5.97
CA VAL A 294 -26.79 -15.79 -6.61
C VAL A 294 -28.16 -16.21 -7.16
N LEU A 295 -28.24 -17.36 -7.84
CA LEU A 295 -29.51 -17.84 -8.44
C LEU A 295 -30.57 -18.29 -7.41
N LYS A 296 -30.20 -18.39 -6.13
CA LYS A 296 -31.13 -18.77 -5.04
C LYS A 296 -31.64 -17.59 -4.22
N LEU A 297 -31.21 -16.38 -4.51
CA LEU A 297 -31.74 -15.17 -3.86
C LEU A 297 -33.17 -14.91 -4.29
N ARG A 298 -34.01 -14.41 -3.39
CA ARG A 298 -35.41 -14.09 -3.58
C ARG A 298 -35.70 -12.65 -3.25
N ASP A 299 -36.86 -12.14 -3.60
CA ASP A 299 -37.27 -10.75 -3.36
C ASP A 299 -37.17 -10.34 -1.87
N GLY A 300 -37.41 -11.29 -0.93
CA GLY A 300 -37.30 -11.02 0.51
C GLY A 300 -35.94 -10.54 0.95
N GLU A 301 -34.87 -11.25 0.54
CA GLU A 301 -33.49 -10.88 0.93
C GLU A 301 -33.10 -9.50 0.41
N TYR A 302 -33.53 -9.13 -0.80
CA TYR A 302 -33.30 -7.78 -1.33
C TYR A 302 -34.00 -6.70 -0.50
N ASN A 303 -35.27 -6.94 -0.10
CA ASN A 303 -36.05 -6.00 0.69
C ASN A 303 -35.44 -5.82 2.09
N GLU A 304 -35.02 -6.90 2.73
CA GLU A 304 -34.44 -6.90 4.07
C GLU A 304 -33.11 -6.13 4.12
N HIS A 305 -32.40 -6.06 2.99
CA HIS A 305 -31.09 -5.41 2.90
C HIS A 305 -31.12 -4.05 2.17
N GLY A 306 -32.28 -3.39 2.13
CA GLY A 306 -32.38 -2.02 1.59
C GLY A 306 -32.31 -1.89 0.06
N MET A 307 -32.51 -3.00 -0.66
CA MET A 307 -32.36 -3.05 -2.12
C MET A 307 -33.71 -3.15 -2.87
N ALA A 308 -34.82 -2.77 -2.26
CA ALA A 308 -36.16 -2.84 -2.89
C ALA A 308 -36.24 -2.06 -4.23
N GLU A 309 -35.43 -0.98 -4.36
CA GLU A 309 -35.37 -0.20 -5.61
C GLU A 309 -34.85 -1.03 -6.80
N LEU A 310 -33.94 -2.00 -6.57
CA LEU A 310 -33.48 -2.92 -7.62
C LEU A 310 -34.62 -3.75 -8.18
N LEU A 311 -35.47 -4.27 -7.30
CA LEU A 311 -36.63 -5.06 -7.72
C LEU A 311 -37.65 -4.22 -8.51
N THR A 312 -37.79 -2.93 -8.18
CA THR A 312 -38.64 -2.03 -8.96
C THR A 312 -38.07 -1.82 -10.37
N ARG A 313 -36.76 -1.78 -10.51
CA ARG A 313 -36.05 -1.56 -11.79
C ARG A 313 -36.00 -2.81 -12.67
N TYR A 314 -35.73 -3.97 -12.08
CA TYR A 314 -35.47 -5.23 -12.79
C TYR A 314 -36.68 -6.20 -12.75
N GLY A 315 -37.73 -5.89 -12.00
CA GLY A 315 -38.83 -6.79 -11.71
C GLY A 315 -38.48 -7.75 -10.56
N LYS A 316 -38.67 -9.05 -10.79
CA LYS A 316 -38.38 -10.07 -9.76
C LYS A 316 -36.88 -10.33 -9.64
N ALA A 317 -36.44 -10.69 -8.44
CA ALA A 317 -35.05 -11.11 -8.15
C ALA A 317 -34.52 -12.14 -9.17
N TYR A 318 -35.37 -13.03 -9.66
CA TYR A 318 -35.04 -14.04 -10.66
C TYR A 318 -34.32 -13.45 -11.91
N HIS A 319 -34.84 -12.38 -12.47
CA HIS A 319 -34.25 -11.76 -13.68
C HIS A 319 -32.90 -11.11 -13.37
N LEU A 320 -32.84 -10.39 -12.27
CA LEU A 320 -31.62 -9.74 -11.80
C LEU A 320 -30.51 -10.76 -11.48
N ASN A 321 -30.89 -11.86 -10.81
CA ASN A 321 -29.97 -12.93 -10.45
C ASN A 321 -29.33 -13.57 -11.69
N ILE A 322 -30.13 -13.87 -12.71
CA ILE A 322 -29.65 -14.46 -13.98
C ILE A 322 -28.66 -13.50 -14.67
N GLU A 323 -28.97 -12.21 -14.74
CA GLU A 323 -28.10 -11.24 -15.37
C GLU A 323 -26.74 -11.17 -14.66
N VAL A 324 -26.74 -11.04 -13.32
CA VAL A 324 -25.51 -10.93 -12.53
C VAL A 324 -24.74 -12.24 -12.53
N PHE A 325 -25.41 -13.40 -12.43
CA PHE A 325 -24.78 -14.71 -12.48
C PHE A 325 -24.08 -14.96 -13.83
N ASN A 326 -24.75 -14.66 -14.94
CA ASN A 326 -24.17 -14.82 -16.27
C ASN A 326 -22.92 -13.94 -16.44
N ARG A 327 -22.95 -12.69 -15.99
CA ARG A 327 -21.79 -11.81 -16.00
C ARG A 327 -20.66 -12.37 -15.15
N GLN A 328 -20.96 -12.93 -13.97
CA GLN A 328 -19.95 -13.55 -13.11
C GLN A 328 -19.34 -14.79 -13.76
N GLN A 329 -20.14 -15.65 -14.35
CA GLN A 329 -19.70 -16.86 -15.03
C GLN A 329 -18.85 -16.53 -16.26
N HIS A 330 -19.18 -15.48 -17.01
CA HIS A 330 -18.42 -15.06 -18.19
C HIS A 330 -17.04 -14.48 -17.86
N THR A 331 -16.73 -14.18 -16.59
CA THR A 331 -15.37 -13.81 -16.21
C THR A 331 -14.41 -15.01 -16.21
N ILE A 332 -14.92 -16.23 -16.08
CA ILE A 332 -14.12 -17.44 -15.94
C ILE A 332 -13.58 -17.89 -17.29
N THR A 333 -12.26 -18.01 -17.42
CA THR A 333 -11.64 -18.53 -18.64
C THR A 333 -10.48 -19.48 -18.35
N GLY A 334 -10.41 -20.60 -19.08
CA GLY A 334 -9.23 -21.46 -19.14
C GLY A 334 -8.24 -21.05 -20.22
N TRP A 335 -8.54 -19.99 -20.99
CA TRP A 335 -7.73 -19.52 -22.11
C TRP A 335 -7.44 -18.02 -22.01
N PRO A 336 -6.60 -17.58 -21.04
CA PRO A 336 -6.36 -16.15 -20.81
C PRO A 336 -5.76 -15.43 -22.04
N GLY A 337 -5.08 -16.16 -22.92
CA GLY A 337 -4.59 -15.66 -24.20
C GLY A 337 -5.59 -15.75 -25.34
N GLY A 338 -6.80 -16.32 -25.11
CA GLY A 338 -7.80 -16.58 -26.12
C GLY A 338 -7.64 -17.95 -26.82
N LYS A 339 -8.74 -18.66 -26.98
CA LYS A 339 -8.76 -19.96 -27.66
C LYS A 339 -8.88 -19.74 -29.18
N PRO A 340 -8.04 -20.40 -30.01
CA PRO A 340 -8.12 -20.25 -31.46
C PRO A 340 -9.50 -20.60 -31.99
N ASN A 341 -10.03 -19.78 -32.90
CA ASN A 341 -11.30 -19.99 -33.59
C ASN A 341 -12.54 -20.14 -32.67
N ALA A 342 -12.46 -19.68 -31.44
CA ALA A 342 -13.60 -19.68 -30.53
C ALA A 342 -14.47 -18.42 -30.69
N ASP A 343 -15.77 -18.56 -30.42
CA ASP A 343 -16.64 -17.42 -30.16
C ASP A 343 -16.28 -16.81 -28.78
N ASP A 344 -15.79 -15.60 -28.80
CA ASP A 344 -15.35 -14.86 -27.61
C ASP A 344 -16.20 -13.62 -27.31
N THR A 345 -17.37 -13.47 -27.93
CA THR A 345 -18.27 -12.30 -27.82
C THR A 345 -18.64 -11.98 -26.37
N SER A 346 -18.79 -13.01 -25.53
CA SER A 346 -19.16 -12.89 -24.11
C SER A 346 -17.97 -13.16 -23.17
N ARG A 347 -16.75 -13.27 -23.69
CA ARG A 347 -15.56 -13.64 -22.90
C ARG A 347 -14.63 -12.45 -22.69
N PRO A 348 -13.83 -12.45 -21.61
CA PRO A 348 -12.85 -11.39 -21.37
C PRO A 348 -11.71 -11.39 -22.39
N GLU A 349 -11.30 -12.56 -22.84
CA GLU A 349 -10.24 -12.75 -23.82
C GLU A 349 -10.72 -12.54 -25.26
N ARG A 350 -9.77 -12.32 -26.17
CA ARG A 350 -9.99 -12.35 -27.62
C ARG A 350 -9.32 -13.57 -28.25
N ALA A 351 -10.03 -14.27 -29.15
CA ALA A 351 -9.49 -15.41 -29.87
C ALA A 351 -8.34 -15.02 -30.80
N ALA A 352 -8.47 -13.91 -31.50
CA ALA A 352 -7.47 -13.41 -32.44
C ALA A 352 -6.70 -12.18 -31.92
N PRO A 353 -5.44 -11.99 -32.31
CA PRO A 353 -4.61 -12.95 -33.05
C PRO A 353 -4.17 -14.14 -32.19
N PHE A 354 -3.78 -15.24 -32.81
CA PHE A 354 -3.22 -16.39 -32.12
C PHE A 354 -2.00 -16.92 -32.91
N PRO A 355 -0.83 -17.21 -32.25
CA PRO A 355 -0.51 -16.92 -30.87
C PRO A 355 -0.36 -15.43 -30.60
N LYS A 356 -0.43 -15.04 -29.30
CA LYS A 356 -0.23 -13.64 -28.87
C LYS A 356 1.19 -13.41 -28.38
N THR A 357 1.69 -12.19 -28.60
CA THR A 357 2.81 -11.65 -27.81
C THR A 357 2.24 -11.08 -26.50
N VAL A 358 2.70 -11.60 -25.38
CA VAL A 358 2.26 -11.24 -24.03
C VAL A 358 3.42 -10.59 -23.27
N LEU A 359 3.19 -9.44 -22.67
CA LEU A 359 4.15 -8.75 -21.82
C LEU A 359 3.65 -8.72 -20.37
N VAL A 360 4.43 -9.30 -19.47
CA VAL A 360 4.22 -9.18 -18.02
C VAL A 360 5.19 -8.14 -17.49
N LEU A 361 4.66 -7.06 -16.90
CA LEU A 361 5.44 -6.03 -16.22
C LEU A 361 5.34 -6.24 -14.73
N ALA A 362 6.45 -6.59 -14.09
CA ALA A 362 6.57 -6.77 -12.65
C ALA A 362 7.34 -5.59 -12.06
N PRO A 363 6.73 -4.73 -11.23
CA PRO A 363 7.43 -3.62 -10.58
C PRO A 363 8.63 -4.09 -9.76
N GLU A 364 8.47 -5.12 -8.96
CA GLU A 364 9.55 -5.80 -8.24
C GLU A 364 9.64 -7.27 -8.67
N PRO A 365 10.84 -7.88 -8.63
CA PRO A 365 10.99 -9.33 -8.75
C PRO A 365 10.11 -10.04 -7.70
N GLN A 366 9.28 -10.99 -8.14
CA GLN A 366 8.28 -11.76 -7.39
C GLN A 366 6.82 -11.34 -7.64
N ASP A 367 6.54 -10.08 -8.04
CA ASP A 367 5.16 -9.60 -8.26
C ASP A 367 4.42 -10.43 -9.32
N ASP A 368 5.14 -10.86 -10.37
CA ASP A 368 4.63 -11.71 -11.47
C ASP A 368 4.17 -13.08 -10.98
N VAL A 369 5.02 -13.80 -10.28
CA VAL A 369 4.70 -15.16 -9.80
C VAL A 369 3.64 -15.15 -8.71
N LEU A 370 3.66 -14.15 -7.82
CA LEU A 370 2.65 -13.98 -6.78
C LEU A 370 1.28 -13.63 -7.40
N GLY A 371 1.27 -12.69 -8.34
CA GLY A 371 0.05 -12.20 -8.97
C GLY A 371 -0.57 -13.20 -9.96
N MET A 372 0.26 -13.82 -10.79
CA MET A 372 -0.21 -14.54 -11.97
C MET A 372 0.66 -15.72 -12.44
N GLY A 373 1.44 -16.33 -11.54
CA GLY A 373 2.37 -17.42 -11.91
C GLY A 373 1.70 -18.58 -12.63
N GLY A 374 0.51 -19.00 -12.20
CA GLY A 374 -0.26 -20.05 -12.88
C GLY A 374 -0.78 -19.63 -14.26
N THR A 375 -1.15 -18.36 -14.41
CA THR A 375 -1.55 -17.79 -15.70
C THR A 375 -0.35 -17.67 -16.65
N VAL A 376 0.85 -17.32 -16.14
CA VAL A 376 2.10 -17.30 -16.95
C VAL A 376 2.38 -18.69 -17.51
N GLU A 377 2.40 -19.72 -16.65
CA GLU A 377 2.60 -21.11 -17.08
C GLU A 377 1.56 -21.52 -18.15
N ARG A 378 0.30 -21.18 -17.93
CA ARG A 378 -0.78 -21.51 -18.87
C ARG A 378 -0.61 -20.83 -20.22
N LEU A 379 -0.25 -19.55 -20.24
CA LEU A 379 0.00 -18.81 -21.48
C LEU A 379 1.17 -19.42 -22.27
N VAL A 380 2.25 -19.81 -21.58
CA VAL A 380 3.39 -20.51 -22.20
C VAL A 380 2.96 -21.86 -22.78
N ASN A 381 2.24 -22.67 -21.99
CA ASN A 381 1.77 -23.99 -22.42
C ASN A 381 0.75 -23.92 -23.57
N GLN A 382 0.03 -22.83 -23.71
CA GLN A 382 -0.88 -22.55 -24.84
C GLN A 382 -0.17 -21.99 -26.08
N GLY A 383 1.15 -21.87 -26.04
CA GLY A 383 1.98 -21.49 -27.20
C GLY A 383 2.08 -19.98 -27.44
N HIS A 384 1.72 -19.14 -26.49
CA HIS A 384 1.91 -17.70 -26.59
C HIS A 384 3.37 -17.30 -26.39
N ASP A 385 3.79 -16.18 -27.00
CA ASP A 385 5.12 -15.59 -26.86
C ASP A 385 5.15 -14.68 -25.62
N VAL A 386 5.55 -15.26 -24.45
CA VAL A 386 5.45 -14.61 -23.15
C VAL A 386 6.77 -13.98 -22.74
N HIS A 387 6.79 -12.67 -22.55
CA HIS A 387 7.90 -11.88 -22.05
C HIS A 387 7.64 -11.40 -20.63
N VAL A 388 8.61 -11.59 -19.73
CA VAL A 388 8.57 -11.06 -18.36
C VAL A 388 9.62 -9.96 -18.24
N CYS A 389 9.17 -8.79 -17.75
CA CYS A 389 10.01 -7.61 -17.63
C CYS A 389 9.92 -7.05 -16.22
N TYR A 390 11.02 -7.13 -15.47
CA TYR A 390 11.15 -6.58 -14.12
C TYR A 390 11.59 -5.13 -14.20
N LEU A 391 10.85 -4.24 -13.56
CA LEU A 391 11.08 -2.80 -13.63
C LEU A 391 12.20 -2.36 -12.70
N THR A 392 12.35 -3.02 -11.53
CA THR A 392 13.37 -2.69 -10.51
C THR A 392 14.20 -3.91 -10.12
N GLY A 393 15.32 -3.66 -9.41
CA GLY A 393 16.21 -4.72 -8.95
C GLY A 393 15.74 -5.47 -7.70
N GLY A 394 14.80 -4.91 -6.92
CA GLY A 394 14.31 -5.50 -5.67
C GLY A 394 15.36 -5.60 -4.54
N ASP A 395 16.48 -4.85 -4.63
CA ASP A 395 17.61 -4.89 -3.68
C ASP A 395 17.25 -4.48 -2.26
N LEU A 396 16.19 -3.66 -2.08
CA LEU A 396 15.71 -3.24 -0.76
C LEU A 396 15.11 -4.40 0.07
N ARG A 397 14.78 -5.51 -0.57
CA ARG A 397 14.25 -6.71 0.09
C ARG A 397 15.35 -7.63 0.63
N ILE A 398 16.62 -7.41 0.24
CA ILE A 398 17.74 -8.28 0.60
C ILE A 398 18.44 -7.74 1.84
N THR A 399 18.62 -8.58 2.86
CA THR A 399 19.34 -8.22 4.08
C THR A 399 20.84 -8.09 3.84
N ASP A 400 21.53 -7.34 4.71
CA ASP A 400 23.00 -7.28 4.67
C ASP A 400 23.62 -8.65 4.99
N ALA A 401 23.00 -9.44 5.88
CA ALA A 401 23.44 -10.78 6.22
C ALA A 401 23.44 -11.71 4.99
N GLU A 402 22.42 -11.60 4.15
CA GLU A 402 22.35 -12.35 2.89
C GLU A 402 23.44 -11.89 1.92
N ALA A 403 23.63 -10.58 1.77
CA ALA A 403 24.69 -10.03 0.94
C ALA A 403 26.10 -10.46 1.41
N ILE A 404 26.34 -10.47 2.74
CA ILE A 404 27.60 -11.00 3.32
C ILE A 404 27.84 -12.44 2.93
N ARG A 405 26.81 -13.30 3.02
CA ARG A 405 26.92 -14.72 2.66
C ARG A 405 27.34 -14.89 1.20
N PHE A 406 26.69 -14.22 0.27
CA PHE A 406 27.05 -14.27 -1.14
C PHE A 406 28.42 -13.64 -1.44
N ALA A 407 28.77 -12.52 -0.79
CA ALA A 407 30.08 -11.89 -0.95
C ALA A 407 31.21 -12.82 -0.50
N ARG A 408 31.04 -13.55 0.62
CA ARG A 408 32.03 -14.54 1.11
C ARG A 408 32.20 -15.70 0.14
N VAL A 409 31.10 -16.28 -0.36
CA VAL A 409 31.17 -17.37 -1.35
C VAL A 409 31.89 -16.91 -2.62
N LEU A 410 31.58 -15.69 -3.11
CA LEU A 410 32.24 -15.13 -4.27
C LEU A 410 33.73 -14.90 -4.01
N LEU A 411 34.09 -14.38 -2.84
CA LEU A 411 35.48 -14.12 -2.43
C LEU A 411 36.28 -15.43 -2.37
N GLU A 412 35.82 -16.40 -1.59
CA GLU A 412 36.48 -17.70 -1.42
C GLU A 412 36.64 -18.46 -2.76
N THR A 413 35.67 -18.35 -3.65
CA THR A 413 35.75 -18.95 -4.99
C THR A 413 36.78 -18.25 -5.84
N ALA A 414 36.80 -16.91 -5.83
CA ALA A 414 37.71 -16.10 -6.64
C ALA A 414 39.16 -16.17 -6.16
N GLU A 415 39.40 -16.35 -4.86
CA GLU A 415 40.74 -16.52 -4.27
C GLU A 415 41.44 -17.82 -4.67
N GLN A 416 40.75 -18.77 -5.27
CA GLN A 416 41.37 -20.00 -5.82
C GLN A 416 42.22 -19.70 -7.06
N GLU A 417 41.86 -18.65 -7.84
CA GLU A 417 42.59 -18.19 -9.03
C GLU A 417 42.74 -16.66 -9.01
N PRO A 418 43.50 -16.05 -8.08
CA PRO A 418 43.47 -14.62 -7.84
C PRO A 418 43.84 -13.73 -9.04
N ALA A 419 44.75 -14.22 -9.87
CA ALA A 419 45.17 -13.49 -11.07
C ALA A 419 44.04 -13.37 -12.11
N ARG A 420 43.13 -14.35 -12.16
CA ARG A 420 42.01 -14.39 -13.08
C ARG A 420 40.80 -13.60 -12.57
N TRP A 421 40.56 -13.60 -11.26
CA TRP A 421 39.35 -13.11 -10.64
C TRP A 421 39.58 -11.87 -9.75
N LYS A 422 40.60 -11.06 -10.07
CA LYS A 422 40.98 -9.88 -9.27
C LYS A 422 39.80 -8.92 -9.07
N GLU A 423 39.03 -8.62 -10.13
CA GLU A 423 37.87 -7.71 -10.05
C GLU A 423 36.77 -8.24 -9.13
N GLN A 424 36.56 -9.56 -9.11
CA GLN A 424 35.57 -10.21 -8.25
C GLN A 424 36.04 -10.19 -6.79
N ILE A 425 37.32 -10.37 -6.53
CA ILE A 425 37.94 -10.25 -5.20
C ILE A 425 37.76 -8.82 -4.69
N ASP A 426 38.13 -7.81 -5.50
CA ASP A 426 38.01 -6.39 -5.15
C ASP A 426 36.54 -6.00 -4.92
N PHE A 427 35.61 -6.57 -5.70
CA PHE A 427 34.18 -6.34 -5.54
C PHE A 427 33.66 -6.95 -4.24
N ALA A 428 33.96 -8.22 -3.97
CA ALA A 428 33.43 -8.95 -2.81
C ALA A 428 34.03 -8.42 -1.49
N SER A 429 35.35 -8.23 -1.43
CA SER A 429 36.01 -7.66 -0.25
C SER A 429 35.55 -6.23 0.01
N GLY A 430 35.37 -5.46 -1.06
CA GLY A 430 34.81 -4.11 -0.96
C GLY A 430 33.40 -4.08 -0.37
N ILE A 431 32.55 -5.05 -0.66
CA ILE A 431 31.20 -5.15 -0.07
C ILE A 431 31.28 -5.43 1.43
N LEU A 432 32.14 -6.35 1.87
CA LEU A 432 32.32 -6.66 3.29
C LEU A 432 32.78 -5.43 4.06
N ASN A 433 33.75 -4.68 3.52
CA ASN A 433 34.21 -3.42 4.09
C ASN A 433 33.13 -2.33 4.10
N ASP A 434 32.33 -2.23 3.02
CA ASP A 434 31.22 -1.26 2.95
C ASP A 434 30.17 -1.49 4.02
N ILE A 435 29.84 -2.74 4.31
CA ILE A 435 28.85 -3.09 5.34
C ILE A 435 29.38 -2.71 6.73
N GLU A 436 30.67 -2.93 6.99
CA GLU A 436 31.32 -2.57 8.25
C GLU A 436 31.32 -1.04 8.45
N ILE A 437 31.73 -0.28 7.42
CA ILE A 437 31.78 1.19 7.46
C ILE A 437 30.37 1.80 7.59
N LYS A 438 29.41 1.25 6.83
CA LYS A 438 28.02 1.72 6.83
C LYS A 438 27.38 1.63 8.22
N GLY A 439 27.72 0.59 8.98
CA GLY A 439 27.06 0.27 10.23
C GLY A 439 25.56 -0.10 10.04
N PRO A 440 24.81 -0.24 11.15
CA PRO A 440 23.43 -0.75 11.09
C PRO A 440 22.43 0.18 10.41
N PHE A 441 22.63 1.50 10.48
CA PHE A 441 21.66 2.50 9.98
C PHE A 441 22.15 3.33 8.80
N GLY A 442 23.36 3.05 8.30
CA GLY A 442 23.96 3.79 7.20
C GLY A 442 23.39 3.39 5.83
N ASP A 443 23.56 4.27 4.86
CA ASP A 443 23.12 4.02 3.47
C ASP A 443 23.95 2.93 2.80
N PRO A 444 23.32 2.00 2.10
CA PRO A 444 24.05 0.98 1.35
C PRO A 444 24.74 1.61 0.12
N PRO A 445 26.07 1.44 0.00
CA PRO A 445 26.80 1.88 -1.18
C PRO A 445 26.32 1.18 -2.46
N ALA A 446 26.58 1.79 -3.62
CA ALA A 446 26.12 1.31 -4.92
C ALA A 446 26.51 -0.15 -5.20
N ARG A 447 27.73 -0.57 -4.82
CA ARG A 447 28.17 -1.96 -5.05
C ARG A 447 27.43 -2.97 -4.18
N LEU A 448 27.09 -2.62 -2.93
CA LEU A 448 26.26 -3.46 -2.06
C LEU A 448 24.84 -3.60 -2.64
N ARG A 449 24.21 -2.51 -3.07
CA ARG A 449 22.92 -2.53 -3.76
C ARG A 449 22.98 -3.39 -5.03
N ARG A 450 24.08 -3.27 -5.81
CA ARG A 450 24.27 -4.10 -7.01
C ARG A 450 24.32 -5.59 -6.69
N LEU A 451 25.04 -6.03 -5.64
CA LEU A 451 25.04 -7.45 -5.25
C LEU A 451 23.65 -7.91 -4.85
N LYS A 452 22.96 -7.13 -4.01
CA LYS A 452 21.60 -7.44 -3.59
C LYS A 452 20.65 -7.58 -4.80
N ALA A 453 20.73 -6.69 -5.78
CA ALA A 453 19.95 -6.78 -7.01
C ALA A 453 20.30 -8.04 -7.84
N LEU A 454 21.58 -8.43 -7.90
CA LEU A 454 22.00 -9.66 -8.60
C LEU A 454 21.43 -10.93 -7.95
N ILE A 455 21.39 -10.99 -6.63
CA ILE A 455 20.77 -12.10 -5.89
C ILE A 455 19.30 -12.20 -6.30
N ARG A 456 18.57 -11.08 -6.22
CA ARG A 456 17.14 -11.04 -6.54
C ARG A 456 16.83 -11.39 -8.01
N ARG A 457 17.70 -10.96 -8.93
CA ARG A 457 17.61 -11.33 -10.36
C ARG A 457 17.79 -12.82 -10.61
N GLY A 458 18.71 -13.47 -9.87
CA GLY A 458 18.89 -14.92 -9.95
C GLY A 458 17.59 -15.64 -9.59
N GLU A 459 17.02 -15.29 -8.46
CA GLU A 459 15.75 -15.86 -7.98
C GLU A 459 14.60 -15.64 -8.97
N ALA A 460 14.44 -14.40 -9.48
CA ALA A 460 13.40 -14.05 -10.45
C ALA A 460 13.55 -14.82 -11.77
N ARG A 461 14.79 -14.95 -12.25
CA ARG A 461 15.08 -15.73 -13.47
C ARG A 461 14.73 -17.20 -13.28
N ASP A 462 15.13 -17.80 -12.17
CA ASP A 462 14.84 -19.21 -11.87
C ASP A 462 13.34 -19.45 -11.72
N ALA A 463 12.62 -18.51 -11.11
CA ALA A 463 11.17 -18.58 -10.99
C ALA A 463 10.49 -18.53 -12.36
N ALA A 464 10.82 -17.56 -13.21
CA ALA A 464 10.25 -17.44 -14.55
C ALA A 464 10.59 -18.64 -15.45
N LEU A 465 11.84 -19.12 -15.39
CA LEU A 465 12.27 -20.34 -16.13
C LEU A 465 11.47 -21.57 -15.70
N SER A 466 11.19 -21.72 -14.39
CA SER A 466 10.42 -22.85 -13.88
C SER A 466 8.96 -22.86 -14.34
N LEU A 467 8.42 -21.70 -14.78
CA LEU A 467 7.10 -21.56 -15.39
C LEU A 467 7.13 -21.67 -16.92
N GLY A 468 8.30 -22.03 -17.51
CA GLY A 468 8.47 -22.25 -18.92
C GLY A 468 8.81 -20.99 -19.77
N VAL A 469 9.00 -19.83 -19.15
CA VAL A 469 9.45 -18.62 -19.87
C VAL A 469 10.89 -18.82 -20.36
N LYS A 470 11.19 -18.49 -21.61
CA LYS A 470 12.54 -18.64 -22.16
C LYS A 470 13.50 -17.59 -21.60
N ALA A 471 14.77 -17.93 -21.39
CA ALA A 471 15.78 -17.02 -20.84
C ALA A 471 15.91 -15.71 -21.66
N SER A 472 15.76 -15.77 -22.98
CA SER A 472 15.79 -14.60 -23.88
C SER A 472 14.57 -13.68 -23.75
N GLN A 473 13.49 -14.14 -23.10
CA GLN A 473 12.24 -13.39 -22.87
C GLN A 473 12.18 -12.75 -21.49
N ILE A 474 13.22 -12.94 -20.65
CA ILE A 474 13.31 -12.35 -19.32
C ILE A 474 14.19 -11.09 -19.39
N ARG A 475 13.67 -9.95 -18.94
CA ARG A 475 14.34 -8.64 -18.99
C ARG A 475 14.33 -7.95 -17.64
N PHE A 476 15.39 -7.18 -17.34
CA PHE A 476 15.52 -6.33 -16.17
C PHE A 476 15.83 -4.91 -16.64
N LEU A 477 14.99 -3.94 -16.31
CA LEU A 477 15.11 -2.55 -16.78
C LEU A 477 15.92 -1.66 -15.84
N ASP A 478 15.94 -1.99 -14.53
CA ASP A 478 16.62 -1.18 -13.51
C ASP A 478 16.24 0.30 -13.59
N LEU A 479 14.96 0.58 -13.55
CA LEU A 479 14.46 1.94 -13.72
C LEU A 479 15.18 2.92 -12.78
N PRO A 480 15.66 4.08 -13.31
CA PRO A 480 16.42 5.06 -12.57
C PRO A 480 15.75 5.60 -11.30
N PHE A 481 14.43 5.72 -11.28
CA PHE A 481 13.71 6.17 -10.09
C PHE A 481 14.04 5.33 -8.86
N TYR A 482 14.21 4.01 -9.04
CA TYR A 482 14.48 3.07 -7.96
C TYR A 482 15.97 3.04 -7.58
N THR A 483 16.86 3.12 -8.56
CA THR A 483 18.30 3.05 -8.31
C THR A 483 18.88 4.34 -7.74
N GLY A 484 18.34 5.50 -8.13
CA GLY A 484 18.80 6.83 -7.73
C GLY A 484 18.04 7.46 -6.57
N GLY A 485 16.91 6.88 -6.17
CA GLY A 485 16.02 7.46 -5.16
C GLY A 485 15.89 6.62 -3.88
N ARG A 486 15.18 7.19 -2.91
CA ARG A 486 14.70 6.54 -1.71
C ARG A 486 13.19 6.47 -1.76
N TYR A 487 12.58 5.57 -1.03
CA TYR A 487 11.14 5.34 -1.00
C TYR A 487 10.29 6.62 -0.94
N ARG A 488 10.61 7.54 -0.02
CA ARG A 488 9.88 8.83 0.07
C ARG A 488 10.32 9.87 -0.95
N GLN A 489 11.34 9.58 -1.73
CA GLN A 489 11.98 10.47 -2.68
C GLN A 489 12.08 9.84 -4.07
N PHE A 490 11.42 8.72 -4.29
CA PHE A 490 11.31 8.16 -5.62
C PHE A 490 10.52 9.11 -6.51
N HIS A 491 11.16 9.56 -7.58
CA HIS A 491 10.57 10.45 -8.58
C HIS A 491 10.74 9.85 -9.95
N LEU A 492 9.60 9.68 -10.63
CA LEU A 492 9.60 9.24 -12.01
C LEU A 492 10.22 10.30 -12.91
N GLY A 493 11.19 9.89 -13.71
CA GLY A 493 11.87 10.76 -14.67
C GLY A 493 11.66 10.33 -16.12
N PRO A 494 12.06 11.18 -17.10
CA PRO A 494 11.96 10.85 -18.53
C PRO A 494 12.68 9.56 -18.93
N ALA A 495 13.79 9.21 -18.27
CA ALA A 495 14.55 8.01 -18.54
C ALA A 495 13.74 6.73 -18.20
N ASP A 496 12.97 6.75 -17.11
CA ASP A 496 12.09 5.64 -16.72
C ASP A 496 11.02 5.41 -17.78
N ILE A 497 10.34 6.48 -18.21
CA ILE A 497 9.31 6.45 -19.25
C ILE A 497 9.88 5.94 -20.59
N THR A 498 11.08 6.39 -20.95
CA THR A 498 11.77 5.97 -22.17
C THR A 498 12.11 4.49 -22.14
N ALA A 499 12.60 3.97 -20.99
CA ALA A 499 12.96 2.57 -20.84
C ALA A 499 11.73 1.65 -21.03
N VAL A 500 10.63 1.94 -20.35
CA VAL A 500 9.37 1.18 -20.51
C VAL A 500 8.84 1.32 -21.93
N GLY A 501 8.87 2.54 -22.48
CA GLY A 501 8.43 2.81 -23.83
C GLY A 501 9.21 2.06 -24.90
N SER A 502 10.49 1.84 -24.72
CA SER A 502 11.33 1.06 -25.64
C SER A 502 10.90 -0.41 -25.69
N VAL A 503 10.53 -0.99 -24.54
CA VAL A 503 9.99 -2.36 -24.49
C VAL A 503 8.66 -2.44 -25.24
N LEU A 504 7.75 -1.49 -24.99
CA LEU A 504 6.45 -1.44 -25.66
C LEU A 504 6.60 -1.32 -27.19
N ALA A 505 7.49 -0.43 -27.65
CA ALA A 505 7.75 -0.23 -29.08
C ALA A 505 8.37 -1.45 -29.77
N THR A 506 9.25 -2.18 -29.06
CA THR A 506 9.93 -3.36 -29.57
C THR A 506 8.98 -4.55 -29.66
N LEU A 507 8.18 -4.81 -28.61
CA LEU A 507 7.35 -6.01 -28.53
C LEU A 507 5.97 -5.83 -29.18
N ARG A 508 5.41 -4.61 -29.15
CA ARG A 508 4.04 -4.32 -29.63
C ARG A 508 3.05 -5.38 -29.15
N PRO A 509 2.92 -5.59 -27.83
CA PRO A 509 2.22 -6.74 -27.27
C PRO A 509 0.73 -6.72 -27.58
N HIS A 510 0.13 -7.89 -27.72
CA HIS A 510 -1.32 -8.05 -27.84
C HIS A 510 -2.01 -8.06 -26.47
N GLN A 511 -1.26 -8.47 -25.43
CA GLN A 511 -1.70 -8.40 -24.03
C GLN A 511 -0.56 -7.91 -23.15
N ILE A 512 -0.92 -7.07 -22.18
CA ILE A 512 -0.01 -6.59 -21.13
C ILE A 512 -0.64 -6.95 -19.80
N TYR A 513 0.16 -7.50 -18.89
CA TYR A 513 -0.20 -7.75 -17.52
C TYR A 513 0.72 -6.94 -16.61
N LEU A 514 0.14 -6.19 -15.67
CA LEU A 514 0.92 -5.43 -14.69
C LEU A 514 0.16 -5.29 -13.36
N THR A 515 0.83 -4.75 -12.35
CA THR A 515 0.21 -4.60 -11.04
C THR A 515 -0.99 -3.67 -11.08
N GLY A 516 -2.07 -4.07 -10.41
CA GLY A 516 -3.25 -3.26 -10.14
C GLY A 516 -3.29 -2.69 -8.73
N HIS A 517 -2.20 -2.80 -7.98
CA HIS A 517 -2.10 -2.22 -6.65
C HIS A 517 -1.73 -0.74 -6.75
N LEU A 518 -2.71 0.12 -6.97
CA LEU A 518 -2.57 1.55 -7.24
C LEU A 518 -2.97 2.42 -6.05
N ALA A 519 -3.15 1.81 -4.88
CA ALA A 519 -3.62 2.47 -3.67
C ALA A 519 -2.60 3.48 -3.09
N ASP A 520 -1.32 3.27 -3.37
CA ASP A 520 -0.23 4.18 -3.02
C ASP A 520 0.55 4.56 -4.28
N PRO A 521 0.31 5.76 -4.84
CA PRO A 521 1.01 6.24 -6.04
C PRO A 521 2.52 6.40 -5.86
N SER A 522 3.01 6.54 -4.63
CA SER A 522 4.43 6.72 -4.31
C SER A 522 5.17 5.39 -4.13
N SER A 523 4.45 4.28 -4.04
CA SER A 523 5.04 2.93 -3.94
C SER A 523 5.75 2.54 -5.24
N VAL A 524 6.64 1.55 -5.16
CA VAL A 524 7.32 0.98 -6.33
C VAL A 524 6.28 0.49 -7.36
N GLN A 525 5.19 -0.11 -6.89
CA GLN A 525 4.08 -0.57 -7.73
C GLN A 525 3.35 0.61 -8.39
N GLY A 526 3.06 1.66 -7.63
CA GLY A 526 2.40 2.88 -8.14
C GLY A 526 3.26 3.61 -9.18
N LEU A 527 4.55 3.76 -8.91
CA LEU A 527 5.50 4.39 -9.84
C LEU A 527 5.75 3.53 -11.08
N GLY A 528 5.83 2.21 -10.94
CA GLY A 528 5.92 1.29 -12.07
C GLY A 528 4.70 1.40 -12.99
N PHE A 529 3.50 1.50 -12.41
CA PHE A 529 2.28 1.76 -13.16
C PHE A 529 2.28 3.14 -13.82
N ALA A 530 2.73 4.18 -13.12
CA ALA A 530 2.81 5.54 -13.66
C ALA A 530 3.81 5.63 -14.83
N ALA A 531 4.96 4.93 -14.75
CA ALA A 531 5.92 4.81 -15.83
C ALA A 531 5.29 4.15 -17.08
N PHE A 532 4.57 3.05 -16.86
CA PHE A 532 3.81 2.37 -17.93
C PHE A 532 2.77 3.31 -18.54
N LYS A 533 1.94 3.96 -17.72
CA LYS A 533 0.87 4.86 -18.16
C LYS A 533 1.44 6.00 -19.02
N ALA A 534 2.48 6.69 -18.53
CA ALA A 534 3.12 7.76 -19.27
C ALA A 534 3.76 7.27 -20.60
N ALA A 535 4.40 6.09 -20.59
CA ALA A 535 4.96 5.49 -21.79
C ALA A 535 3.89 5.05 -22.80
N TRP A 536 2.72 4.64 -22.32
CA TRP A 536 1.56 4.29 -23.12
C TRP A 536 0.94 5.52 -23.78
N GLU A 537 0.68 6.58 -23.01
CA GLU A 537 0.11 7.84 -23.48
C GLU A 537 1.03 8.56 -24.47
N ALA A 538 2.36 8.51 -24.25
CA ALA A 538 3.34 9.05 -25.21
C ALA A 538 3.34 8.35 -26.58
N ARG A 539 2.62 7.25 -26.72
CA ARG A 539 2.48 6.46 -27.97
C ARG A 539 1.04 6.37 -28.44
N ASP A 540 0.17 7.20 -27.89
CA ASP A 540 -1.24 7.20 -28.27
C ASP A 540 -1.42 7.29 -29.79
N GLY A 541 -2.43 6.57 -30.32
CA GLY A 541 -2.68 6.46 -31.75
C GLY A 541 -1.85 5.43 -32.51
N GLN A 542 -1.00 4.63 -31.85
CA GLN A 542 -0.33 3.52 -32.52
C GLN A 542 -1.32 2.37 -32.79
N PRO A 543 -1.39 1.81 -34.03
CA PRO A 543 -2.40 0.80 -34.40
C PRO A 543 -2.43 -0.45 -33.51
N TRP A 544 -1.29 -0.85 -32.94
CA TRP A 544 -1.24 -2.03 -32.07
C TRP A 544 -1.90 -1.78 -30.71
N GLN A 545 -1.98 -0.54 -30.24
CA GLN A 545 -2.61 -0.19 -28.95
C GLN A 545 -4.13 -0.40 -28.98
N GLU A 546 -4.80 -0.13 -30.11
CA GLU A 546 -6.24 -0.34 -30.27
C GLU A 546 -6.64 -1.80 -30.03
N HIS A 547 -5.74 -2.72 -30.34
CA HIS A 547 -5.96 -4.15 -30.22
C HIS A 547 -5.33 -4.77 -28.98
N CYS A 548 -4.47 -4.03 -28.27
CA CYS A 548 -3.84 -4.49 -27.04
C CYS A 548 -4.81 -4.47 -25.87
N ARG A 549 -4.82 -5.53 -25.06
CA ARG A 549 -5.56 -5.58 -23.81
C ARG A 549 -4.62 -5.51 -22.63
N VAL A 550 -4.91 -4.59 -21.71
CA VAL A 550 -4.11 -4.40 -20.49
C VAL A 550 -4.90 -4.96 -19.30
N TRP A 551 -4.29 -5.92 -18.62
CA TRP A 551 -4.82 -6.60 -17.46
C TRP A 551 -4.03 -6.24 -16.22
N LEU A 552 -4.74 -5.91 -15.14
CA LEU A 552 -4.16 -5.63 -13.85
C LEU A 552 -4.32 -6.84 -12.95
N TYR A 553 -3.21 -7.29 -12.34
CA TYR A 553 -3.22 -8.31 -11.29
C TYR A 553 -2.92 -7.68 -9.93
N ARG A 554 -3.27 -8.33 -8.83
CA ARG A 554 -2.84 -7.95 -7.49
C ARG A 554 -1.57 -8.71 -7.12
N GLY A 555 -0.57 -8.00 -6.55
CA GLY A 555 0.66 -8.59 -6.02
C GLY A 555 0.43 -9.31 -4.68
N HIS A 556 1.26 -9.05 -3.70
CA HIS A 556 1.20 -9.71 -2.38
C HIS A 556 0.07 -9.21 -1.45
N GLN A 557 -0.63 -8.15 -1.83
CA GLN A 557 -1.70 -7.58 -1.02
C GLN A 557 -3.07 -8.24 -1.32
N SER A 558 -4.15 -7.70 -0.75
CA SER A 558 -5.51 -8.24 -0.92
C SER A 558 -5.89 -8.44 -2.39
N GLU A 559 -6.71 -9.45 -2.67
CA GLU A 559 -7.25 -9.73 -3.99
C GLU A 559 -8.37 -8.75 -4.36
N TYR A 560 -8.78 -8.75 -5.63
CA TYR A 560 -9.95 -8.00 -6.10
C TYR A 560 -11.23 -8.53 -5.45
N GLU A 561 -12.15 -7.63 -5.13
CA GLU A 561 -13.51 -8.00 -4.78
C GLU A 561 -14.21 -8.70 -5.97
N PRO A 562 -15.11 -9.65 -5.74
CA PRO A 562 -15.73 -10.45 -6.82
C PRO A 562 -16.36 -9.60 -7.93
N HIS A 563 -16.91 -8.44 -7.59
CA HIS A 563 -17.53 -7.52 -8.56
C HIS A 563 -16.53 -6.77 -9.43
N GLU A 564 -15.26 -6.64 -8.98
CA GLU A 564 -14.17 -6.01 -9.74
C GLU A 564 -13.51 -6.96 -10.73
N ILE A 565 -13.61 -8.28 -10.50
CA ILE A 565 -12.95 -9.28 -11.33
C ILE A 565 -13.62 -9.33 -12.70
N GLN A 566 -12.80 -9.11 -13.74
CA GLN A 566 -13.25 -9.15 -15.14
C GLN A 566 -12.69 -10.34 -15.91
N MET A 567 -11.59 -10.94 -15.42
CA MET A 567 -11.08 -12.21 -15.87
C MET A 567 -10.64 -13.04 -14.67
N ALA A 568 -11.14 -14.26 -14.57
CA ALA A 568 -10.82 -15.24 -13.54
C ALA A 568 -10.23 -16.48 -14.22
N VAL A 569 -9.00 -16.81 -13.88
CA VAL A 569 -8.27 -17.95 -14.46
C VAL A 569 -8.19 -19.06 -13.40
N PRO A 570 -8.99 -20.14 -13.54
CA PRO A 570 -8.94 -21.27 -12.63
C PRO A 570 -7.63 -22.03 -12.76
N LEU A 571 -7.04 -22.44 -11.65
CA LEU A 571 -5.85 -23.27 -11.60
C LEU A 571 -6.20 -24.68 -11.14
N SER A 572 -5.56 -25.69 -11.75
CA SER A 572 -5.57 -27.05 -11.24
C SER A 572 -4.66 -27.18 -10.00
N PRO A 573 -4.78 -28.26 -9.20
CA PRO A 573 -3.85 -28.54 -8.11
C PRO A 573 -2.38 -28.51 -8.55
N ASP A 574 -2.05 -29.08 -9.72
CA ASP A 574 -0.68 -29.12 -10.24
C ASP A 574 -0.20 -27.72 -10.63
N GLN A 575 -1.03 -26.91 -11.29
CA GLN A 575 -0.68 -25.53 -11.64
C GLN A 575 -0.46 -24.66 -10.41
N LEU A 576 -1.28 -24.84 -9.37
CA LEU A 576 -1.07 -24.16 -8.09
C LEU A 576 0.24 -24.63 -7.44
N ALA A 577 0.55 -25.92 -7.47
CA ALA A 577 1.82 -26.44 -6.94
C ALA A 577 3.03 -25.89 -7.68
N HIS A 578 2.99 -25.79 -9.02
CA HIS A 578 4.05 -25.19 -9.84
C HIS A 578 4.22 -23.70 -9.53
N LYS A 579 3.13 -22.94 -9.42
CA LYS A 579 3.16 -21.55 -8.99
C LYS A 579 3.84 -21.39 -7.62
N LEU A 580 3.45 -22.20 -6.64
CA LEU A 580 4.05 -22.14 -5.29
C LEU A 580 5.52 -22.56 -5.30
N ALA A 581 5.91 -23.51 -6.15
CA ALA A 581 7.32 -23.86 -6.35
C ALA A 581 8.12 -22.68 -6.94
N ALA A 582 7.55 -21.92 -7.88
CA ALA A 582 8.18 -20.72 -8.41
C ALA A 582 8.28 -19.60 -7.35
N VAL A 583 7.26 -19.41 -6.51
CA VAL A 583 7.30 -18.46 -5.38
C VAL A 583 8.43 -18.82 -4.40
N ARG A 584 8.62 -20.11 -4.10
CA ARG A 584 9.69 -20.60 -3.19
C ARG A 584 11.10 -20.44 -3.74
N LYS A 585 11.29 -20.06 -5.01
CA LYS A 585 12.62 -19.68 -5.53
C LYS A 585 13.15 -18.39 -4.90
N PHE A 586 12.26 -17.53 -4.42
CA PHE A 586 12.61 -16.30 -3.72
C PHE A 586 12.94 -16.60 -2.25
N GLN A 587 14.16 -17.07 -2.00
CA GLN A 587 14.62 -17.46 -0.66
C GLN A 587 15.17 -16.28 0.15
N SER A 588 15.69 -15.26 -0.53
CA SER A 588 16.30 -14.10 0.11
C SER A 588 15.30 -13.19 0.84
N HIS A 589 14.02 -13.28 0.49
CA HIS A 589 12.92 -12.59 1.16
C HIS A 589 11.64 -13.40 0.96
N THR A 590 11.30 -14.19 1.95
CA THR A 590 10.08 -15.01 1.96
C THR A 590 8.97 -14.30 2.72
N LEU A 591 7.77 -14.32 2.15
CA LEU A 591 6.54 -13.90 2.80
C LEU A 591 5.76 -15.18 3.16
N PRO A 592 5.83 -15.67 4.41
CA PRO A 592 5.27 -16.98 4.79
C PRO A 592 3.79 -17.15 4.41
N ASP A 593 2.99 -16.09 4.57
CA ASP A 593 1.55 -16.09 4.30
C ASP A 593 1.19 -16.28 2.81
N LEU A 594 2.18 -16.17 1.90
CA LEU A 594 1.97 -16.31 0.46
C LEU A 594 2.42 -17.67 -0.09
N LEU A 595 3.07 -18.48 0.75
CA LEU A 595 3.63 -19.78 0.36
C LEU A 595 2.59 -20.90 0.29
N ASP A 596 1.37 -20.67 0.78
CA ASP A 596 0.32 -21.69 0.88
C ASP A 596 -0.77 -21.60 -0.20
N GLY A 597 -0.78 -20.52 -0.99
CA GLY A 597 -1.80 -20.30 -2.02
C GLY A 597 -3.19 -19.92 -1.49
N ASN A 598 -3.32 -19.60 -0.20
CA ASN A 598 -4.61 -19.31 0.44
C ASN A 598 -5.38 -18.21 -0.26
N ARG A 599 -4.71 -17.15 -0.75
CA ARG A 599 -5.36 -16.07 -1.48
C ARG A 599 -6.12 -16.56 -2.72
N ASN A 600 -5.46 -17.35 -3.56
CA ASN A 600 -6.09 -17.86 -4.77
C ASN A 600 -7.16 -18.92 -4.46
N ARG A 601 -6.99 -19.72 -3.40
CA ARG A 601 -8.02 -20.62 -2.90
C ARG A 601 -9.23 -19.89 -2.33
N GLN A 602 -9.00 -18.76 -1.63
CA GLN A 602 -10.09 -17.95 -1.11
C GLN A 602 -10.93 -17.34 -2.24
N THR A 603 -10.30 -16.89 -3.33
CA THR A 603 -11.00 -16.41 -4.52
C THR A 603 -11.86 -17.52 -5.13
N ALA A 604 -11.31 -18.74 -5.24
CA ALA A 604 -12.06 -19.91 -5.73
C ALA A 604 -13.27 -20.24 -4.84
N ARG A 605 -13.10 -20.28 -3.52
CA ARG A 605 -14.20 -20.49 -2.55
C ARG A 605 -15.28 -19.41 -2.67
N THR A 606 -14.88 -18.16 -2.92
CA THR A 606 -15.84 -17.07 -3.13
C THR A 606 -16.67 -17.30 -4.39
N TYR A 607 -16.04 -17.73 -5.49
CA TYR A 607 -16.74 -18.06 -6.72
C TYR A 607 -17.71 -19.25 -6.54
N ASP A 608 -17.28 -20.29 -5.83
CA ASP A 608 -18.13 -21.42 -5.47
C ASP A 608 -19.34 -20.98 -4.62
N ALA A 609 -19.11 -20.17 -3.59
CA ALA A 609 -20.19 -19.63 -2.74
C ALA A 609 -21.21 -18.78 -3.54
N LEU A 610 -20.78 -18.13 -4.61
CA LEU A 610 -21.67 -17.40 -5.54
C LEU A 610 -22.46 -18.32 -6.47
N GLY A 611 -22.15 -19.62 -6.50
CA GLY A 611 -22.85 -20.66 -7.28
C GLY A 611 -22.23 -20.98 -8.63
N THR A 612 -20.97 -20.60 -8.86
CA THR A 612 -20.20 -21.07 -10.03
C THR A 612 -19.57 -22.44 -9.77
N ALA A 613 -18.76 -22.97 -10.70
CA ALA A 613 -18.09 -24.25 -10.50
C ALA A 613 -17.01 -24.15 -9.42
N GLU A 614 -16.79 -25.27 -8.71
CA GLU A 614 -15.71 -25.44 -7.75
C GLU A 614 -14.35 -25.54 -8.48
N TYR A 615 -13.37 -24.76 -8.00
CA TYR A 615 -12.00 -24.76 -8.49
C TYR A 615 -11.02 -24.84 -7.32
N GLU A 616 -9.81 -25.41 -7.54
CA GLU A 616 -8.74 -25.44 -6.53
C GLU A 616 -8.29 -24.02 -6.16
N ALA A 617 -8.06 -23.19 -7.16
CA ALA A 617 -7.62 -21.81 -7.00
C ALA A 617 -8.01 -20.96 -8.20
N ILE A 618 -8.08 -19.65 -8.04
CA ILE A 618 -8.34 -18.69 -9.12
C ILE A 618 -7.35 -17.54 -9.03
N GLU A 619 -6.72 -17.19 -10.14
CA GLU A 619 -6.03 -15.91 -10.34
C GLU A 619 -6.98 -14.90 -10.96
N ALA A 620 -7.03 -13.69 -10.41
CA ALA A 620 -8.01 -12.69 -10.75
C ALA A 620 -7.40 -11.45 -11.41
N PHE A 621 -8.09 -10.93 -12.41
CA PHE A 621 -7.64 -9.78 -13.18
C PHE A 621 -8.76 -8.77 -13.40
N ARG A 622 -8.35 -7.49 -13.41
CA ARG A 622 -9.20 -6.36 -13.79
C ARG A 622 -8.63 -5.72 -15.04
N ARG A 623 -9.49 -5.34 -15.96
CA ARG A 623 -9.06 -4.64 -17.18
C ARG A 623 -8.77 -3.17 -16.87
N TRP A 624 -7.61 -2.69 -17.33
CA TRP A 624 -7.35 -1.28 -17.38
C TRP A 624 -7.91 -0.69 -18.69
N GLN A 625 -8.52 0.48 -18.57
CA GLN A 625 -9.00 1.30 -19.69
C GLN A 625 -8.32 2.65 -19.59
N SER A 626 -7.69 3.09 -20.67
CA SER A 626 -7.04 4.41 -20.78
C SER A 626 -8.08 5.52 -20.75
#